data_80d735142d26dea4df4dcc9ef32b9125
#
_entry.id   80d735142d26dea4df4dcc9ef32b9125
#
_cell.length_a   1.000
_cell.length_b   1.000
_cell.length_c   1.000
_cell.angle_alpha   90.00
_cell.angle_beta   90.00
_cell.angle_gamma   90.00
#
_symmetry.space_group_name_H-M   'P 1'
#
loop_
_entity.id
_entity.type
_entity.pdbx_description
1 polymer ?
#
loop_
_entity_poly.entity_id
_entity_poly.type
_entity_poly.pdbx_seq_one_letter_code
_entity_poly.pdbx_strand_id
1 'polypeptide(L)'
;MDNDINQLIDALLKKQTSLGRVYFAGETRSPAEPVVQVDFPRLNILLDGQLPDQALGDNAPLLEAHDVLYIPGDSWNCPQWQAPCLLLSILFAKQQLECSLQHWNGKAITVVDKRQALRRGPRVGSFLLQALNELRMQPQEQQTARSIVVSLLSHSHDLLGSQAQTSSRSQALFEAIRQYMDIHYAEPLSRESVAQAFYLSPNYLSHLFQKCGPMGFNEYLNHIRLEQARMLLKGHNMKVKDIAYACGFADSNYFCRLFRKTTERSPSEYRRQYHSQLTEKASPVKN
;
A
#
# COMPACT_ATOMS: atom_id res chain seq x y z
N MET A 1 -19.55 -11.95 -1.18
CA MET A 1 -18.67 -12.32 -0.05
C MET A 1 -17.59 -11.26 0.01
N ASP A 2 -17.45 -10.61 1.15
CA ASP A 2 -16.34 -9.68 1.36
C ASP A 2 -15.03 -10.48 1.32
N ASN A 3 -14.28 -10.30 0.25
CA ASN A 3 -13.01 -11.00 0.02
C ASN A 3 -11.82 -10.23 0.67
N ASP A 4 -12.03 -9.68 1.86
CA ASP A 4 -10.99 -9.01 2.64
C ASP A 4 -10.14 -10.05 3.39
N ILE A 5 -8.83 -10.05 3.14
CA ILE A 5 -7.88 -10.97 3.77
C ILE A 5 -7.97 -10.94 5.30
N ASN A 6 -8.14 -9.77 5.93
CA ASN A 6 -8.24 -9.68 7.39
C ASN A 6 -9.48 -10.39 7.92
N GLN A 7 -10.63 -10.25 7.24
CA GLN A 7 -11.87 -10.94 7.63
C GLN A 7 -11.76 -12.46 7.44
N LEU A 8 -11.06 -12.90 6.38
CA LEU A 8 -10.83 -14.32 6.14
C LEU A 8 -9.90 -14.93 7.20
N ILE A 9 -8.81 -14.26 7.56
CA ILE A 9 -7.92 -14.73 8.64
C ILE A 9 -8.67 -14.73 9.98
N ASP A 10 -9.46 -13.70 10.29
CA ASP A 10 -10.29 -13.64 11.49
C ASP A 10 -11.32 -14.79 11.55
N ALA A 11 -11.94 -15.12 10.41
CA ALA A 11 -12.86 -16.26 10.32
C ALA A 11 -12.16 -17.61 10.57
N LEU A 12 -10.94 -17.79 10.04
CA LEU A 12 -10.12 -18.99 10.30
C LEU A 12 -9.71 -19.07 11.78
N LEU A 13 -9.39 -17.93 12.42
CA LEU A 13 -9.02 -17.88 13.83
C LEU A 13 -10.21 -18.18 14.77
N LYS A 14 -11.38 -17.64 14.48
CA LYS A 14 -12.62 -17.89 15.27
C LYS A 14 -13.07 -19.33 15.23
N LYS A 15 -12.82 -20.00 14.09
CA LYS A 15 -13.11 -21.43 13.92
C LYS A 15 -11.83 -22.27 14.13
N GLN A 16 -11.21 -22.20 15.31
CA GLN A 16 -9.94 -22.88 15.63
C GLN A 16 -9.87 -24.37 15.24
N THR A 17 -11.01 -25.05 15.13
CA THR A 17 -11.14 -26.45 14.69
C THR A 17 -11.24 -26.60 13.17
N SER A 18 -11.21 -25.52 12.38
CA SER A 18 -11.50 -25.58 10.96
C SER A 18 -10.28 -25.77 10.06
N LEU A 19 -9.05 -25.68 10.58
CA LEU A 19 -7.86 -26.01 9.79
C LEU A 19 -7.78 -27.52 9.58
N GLY A 20 -7.65 -27.90 8.32
CA GLY A 20 -7.48 -29.27 7.89
C GLY A 20 -6.08 -29.82 8.22
N ARG A 21 -5.54 -30.61 7.36
CA ARG A 21 -4.21 -31.17 7.50
C ARG A 21 -3.12 -30.17 7.13
N VAL A 22 -2.01 -30.20 7.88
CA VAL A 22 -0.82 -29.43 7.54
C VAL A 22 0.14 -30.34 6.77
N TYR A 23 0.38 -29.97 5.52
CA TYR A 23 1.33 -30.62 4.63
C TYR A 23 2.63 -29.84 4.59
N PHE A 24 3.72 -30.52 4.31
CA PHE A 24 5.05 -29.94 4.23
C PHE A 24 5.62 -30.19 2.84
N ALA A 25 6.02 -29.14 2.14
CA ALA A 25 6.71 -29.29 0.87
C ALA A 25 8.03 -30.07 1.04
N GLY A 26 8.24 -31.06 0.19
CA GLY A 26 9.47 -31.84 0.14
C GLY A 26 10.61 -31.09 -0.54
N GLU A 27 11.79 -31.69 -0.55
CA GLU A 27 12.89 -31.30 -1.41
C GLU A 27 12.60 -31.82 -2.82
N THR A 28 11.81 -31.07 -3.58
CA THR A 28 11.55 -31.43 -4.97
C THR A 28 12.77 -31.10 -5.83
N ARG A 29 13.13 -32.04 -6.72
CA ARG A 29 14.04 -31.75 -7.84
C ARG A 29 13.42 -30.59 -8.65
N SER A 30 14.29 -29.71 -9.19
CA SER A 30 13.82 -28.61 -10.05
C SER A 30 12.76 -29.12 -11.04
N PRO A 31 11.52 -28.60 -10.99
CA PRO A 31 10.47 -29.04 -11.91
C PRO A 31 10.85 -28.73 -13.36
N ALA A 32 10.32 -29.51 -14.29
CA ALA A 32 10.62 -29.37 -15.73
C ALA A 32 10.03 -28.11 -16.38
N GLU A 33 9.12 -27.39 -15.68
CA GLU A 33 8.50 -26.14 -16.15
C GLU A 33 9.03 -24.93 -15.39
N PRO A 34 8.86 -23.69 -15.91
CA PRO A 34 9.33 -22.46 -15.26
C PRO A 34 8.54 -22.21 -13.98
N VAL A 35 9.05 -22.72 -12.87
CA VAL A 35 8.49 -22.57 -11.53
C VAL A 35 9.37 -21.62 -10.74
N VAL A 36 8.74 -20.80 -9.90
CA VAL A 36 9.44 -19.79 -9.10
C VAL A 36 9.98 -20.44 -7.83
N GLN A 37 11.29 -20.41 -7.65
CA GLN A 37 11.91 -20.73 -6.37
C GLN A 37 11.50 -19.66 -5.34
N VAL A 38 11.17 -20.10 -4.13
CA VAL A 38 10.69 -19.22 -3.07
C VAL A 38 11.82 -18.98 -2.08
N ASP A 39 12.36 -17.74 -2.05
CA ASP A 39 13.47 -17.38 -1.16
C ASP A 39 13.09 -17.35 0.32
N PHE A 40 11.80 -17.33 0.65
CA PHE A 40 11.29 -17.19 2.01
C PHE A 40 10.16 -18.18 2.30
N PRO A 41 9.98 -18.57 3.59
CA PRO A 41 8.89 -19.46 3.98
C PRO A 41 7.52 -18.93 3.58
N ARG A 42 6.64 -19.84 3.17
CA ARG A 42 5.29 -19.53 2.72
C ARG A 42 4.28 -20.52 3.35
N LEU A 43 3.10 -20.00 3.68
CA LEU A 43 1.91 -20.79 3.97
C LEU A 43 0.90 -20.60 2.85
N ASN A 44 0.48 -21.68 2.24
CA ASN A 44 -0.64 -21.74 1.31
C ASN A 44 -1.81 -22.41 2.02
N ILE A 45 -2.94 -21.71 2.14
CA ILE A 45 -4.16 -22.21 2.79
C ILE A 45 -5.25 -22.25 1.73
N LEU A 46 -5.75 -23.45 1.43
CA LEU A 46 -6.84 -23.60 0.49
C LEU A 46 -8.15 -23.26 1.20
N LEU A 47 -8.84 -22.23 0.73
CA LEU A 47 -10.09 -21.77 1.34
C LEU A 47 -11.31 -22.44 0.73
N ASP A 48 -11.23 -22.79 -0.56
CA ASP A 48 -12.31 -23.46 -1.31
C ASP A 48 -11.73 -24.24 -2.49
N GLY A 49 -12.40 -25.33 -2.87
CA GLY A 49 -12.02 -26.18 -3.99
C GLY A 49 -11.00 -27.27 -3.64
N GLN A 50 -10.27 -27.74 -4.64
CA GLN A 50 -9.22 -28.75 -4.53
C GLN A 50 -7.99 -28.28 -5.33
N LEU A 51 -6.79 -28.51 -4.81
CA LEU A 51 -5.55 -28.06 -5.44
C LEU A 51 -4.47 -29.13 -5.34
N PRO A 52 -4.06 -29.75 -6.46
CA PRO A 52 -2.83 -30.53 -6.52
C PRO A 52 -1.62 -29.60 -6.40
N ASP A 53 -0.59 -30.01 -5.66
CA ASP A 53 0.67 -29.25 -5.58
C ASP A 53 1.86 -30.22 -5.73
N GLN A 54 2.68 -30.00 -6.76
CA GLN A 54 3.86 -30.84 -7.02
C GLN A 54 4.93 -30.75 -5.94
N ALA A 55 4.90 -29.70 -5.10
CA ALA A 55 5.81 -29.58 -3.96
C ALA A 55 5.64 -30.73 -2.95
N LEU A 56 4.54 -31.46 -3.03
CA LEU A 56 4.26 -32.65 -2.19
C LEU A 56 4.76 -33.98 -2.81
N GLY A 57 5.20 -33.97 -4.07
CA GLY A 57 5.64 -35.15 -4.81
C GLY A 57 4.56 -35.78 -5.71
N ASP A 58 4.98 -36.71 -6.59
CA ASP A 58 4.13 -37.23 -7.68
C ASP A 58 2.89 -38.04 -7.21
N ASN A 59 2.90 -38.59 -6.00
CA ASN A 59 1.78 -39.35 -5.41
C ASN A 59 1.13 -38.62 -4.23
N ALA A 60 1.25 -37.31 -4.17
CA ALA A 60 0.73 -36.53 -3.07
C ALA A 60 -0.82 -36.48 -3.07
N PRO A 61 -1.44 -36.43 -1.90
CA PRO A 61 -2.87 -36.17 -1.80
C PRO A 61 -3.21 -34.78 -2.33
N LEU A 62 -4.41 -34.65 -2.89
CA LEU A 62 -4.99 -33.34 -3.20
C LEU A 62 -5.17 -32.53 -1.92
N LEU A 63 -4.81 -31.25 -1.94
CA LEU A 63 -5.21 -30.34 -0.88
C LEU A 63 -6.72 -30.12 -0.97
N GLU A 64 -7.40 -30.26 0.14
CA GLU A 64 -8.82 -29.99 0.30
C GLU A 64 -9.05 -28.64 1.01
N ALA A 65 -10.29 -28.18 1.04
CA ALA A 65 -10.63 -26.92 1.70
C ALA A 65 -10.17 -26.92 3.17
N HIS A 66 -9.50 -25.85 3.57
CA HIS A 66 -8.85 -25.59 4.85
C HIS A 66 -7.53 -26.35 5.11
N ASP A 67 -7.07 -27.16 4.18
CA ASP A 67 -5.72 -27.70 4.26
C ASP A 67 -4.66 -26.61 4.11
N VAL A 68 -3.51 -26.85 4.73
CA VAL A 68 -2.39 -25.92 4.78
C VAL A 68 -1.16 -26.60 4.19
N LEU A 69 -0.52 -25.96 3.23
CA LEU A 69 0.80 -26.34 2.73
C LEU A 69 1.86 -25.35 3.25
N TYR A 70 2.78 -25.86 4.05
CA TYR A 70 3.99 -25.12 4.42
C TYR A 70 5.09 -25.38 3.40
N ILE A 71 5.61 -24.30 2.83
CA ILE A 71 6.72 -24.29 1.88
C ILE A 71 7.90 -23.58 2.55
N PRO A 72 9.01 -24.26 2.87
CA PRO A 72 10.20 -23.63 3.45
C PRO A 72 10.87 -22.67 2.45
N GLY A 73 11.71 -21.79 2.94
CA GLY A 73 12.59 -20.98 2.08
C GLY A 73 13.52 -21.88 1.24
N ASP A 74 13.91 -21.40 0.09
CA ASP A 74 14.74 -22.10 -0.89
C ASP A 74 14.07 -23.36 -1.50
N SER A 75 12.75 -23.48 -1.36
CA SER A 75 11.92 -24.54 -1.94
C SER A 75 11.09 -24.03 -3.11
N TRP A 76 10.42 -24.95 -3.81
CA TRP A 76 9.58 -24.64 -4.96
C TRP A 76 8.12 -24.54 -4.56
N ASN A 77 7.42 -23.54 -5.12
CA ASN A 77 5.96 -23.40 -5.01
C ASN A 77 5.34 -23.76 -6.36
N CYS A 78 4.65 -24.88 -6.40
CA CYS A 78 4.21 -25.52 -7.65
C CYS A 78 2.72 -25.88 -7.65
N PRO A 79 1.80 -24.95 -7.37
CA PRO A 79 0.36 -25.23 -7.39
C PRO A 79 -0.09 -25.55 -8.83
N GLN A 80 -0.83 -26.64 -9.00
CA GLN A 80 -1.40 -27.03 -10.28
C GLN A 80 -2.88 -26.60 -10.36
N TRP A 81 -3.09 -25.53 -11.08
CA TRP A 81 -4.41 -24.91 -11.24
C TRP A 81 -5.30 -25.70 -12.21
N GLN A 82 -5.96 -26.77 -11.74
CA GLN A 82 -6.78 -27.66 -12.57
C GLN A 82 -8.28 -27.41 -12.40
N ALA A 83 -8.75 -27.22 -11.17
CA ALA A 83 -10.14 -26.98 -10.84
C ALA A 83 -10.31 -25.61 -10.17
N PRO A 84 -11.50 -24.97 -10.27
CA PRO A 84 -11.76 -23.70 -9.59
C PRO A 84 -11.44 -23.81 -8.10
N CYS A 85 -10.66 -22.86 -7.57
CA CYS A 85 -10.27 -22.85 -6.16
C CYS A 85 -9.89 -21.44 -5.67
N LEU A 86 -9.93 -21.28 -4.35
CA LEU A 86 -9.55 -20.02 -3.67
C LEU A 86 -8.39 -20.31 -2.71
N LEU A 87 -7.26 -19.66 -2.92
CA LEU A 87 -6.03 -19.87 -2.18
C LEU A 87 -5.59 -18.59 -1.46
N LEU A 88 -5.41 -18.67 -0.15
CA LEU A 88 -4.73 -17.65 0.65
C LEU A 88 -3.26 -18.03 0.76
N SER A 89 -2.36 -17.18 0.25
CA SER A 89 -0.92 -17.36 0.33
C SER A 89 -0.29 -16.28 1.21
N ILE A 90 0.49 -16.70 2.22
CA ILE A 90 1.18 -15.82 3.17
C ILE A 90 2.69 -16.05 3.06
N LEU A 91 3.42 -15.05 2.59
CA LEU A 91 4.88 -15.06 2.44
C LEU A 91 5.54 -14.32 3.60
N PHE A 92 6.50 -14.96 4.25
CA PHE A 92 7.21 -14.43 5.41
C PHE A 92 8.63 -13.99 5.03
N ALA A 93 8.77 -12.87 4.32
CA ALA A 93 10.07 -12.29 4.00
C ALA A 93 10.77 -11.70 5.25
N LYS A 94 12.07 -11.38 5.15
CA LYS A 94 12.87 -10.91 6.29
C LYS A 94 12.28 -9.69 7.00
N GLN A 95 11.82 -8.71 6.24
CA GLN A 95 11.31 -7.43 6.77
C GLN A 95 9.84 -7.21 6.49
N GLN A 96 9.20 -8.09 5.73
CA GLN A 96 7.86 -7.90 5.22
C GLN A 96 7.06 -9.19 5.25
N LEU A 97 5.80 -9.07 5.66
CA LEU A 97 4.75 -10.07 5.47
C LEU A 97 3.97 -9.69 4.22
N GLU A 98 3.73 -10.63 3.33
CA GLU A 98 2.86 -10.44 2.17
C GLU A 98 1.77 -11.49 2.17
N CYS A 99 0.52 -11.05 2.10
CA CYS A 99 -0.66 -11.91 1.98
C CYS A 99 -1.32 -11.66 0.64
N SER A 100 -1.63 -12.71 -0.09
CA SER A 100 -2.35 -12.63 -1.37
C SER A 100 -3.48 -13.65 -1.41
N LEU A 101 -4.66 -13.19 -1.82
CA LEU A 101 -5.83 -14.03 -2.08
C LEU A 101 -5.92 -14.26 -3.59
N GLN A 102 -5.76 -15.51 -4.01
CA GLN A 102 -5.73 -15.92 -5.41
C GLN A 102 -6.93 -16.80 -5.72
N HIS A 103 -7.66 -16.46 -6.76
CA HIS A 103 -8.79 -17.22 -7.26
C HIS A 103 -8.48 -17.76 -8.65
N TRP A 104 -8.61 -19.06 -8.82
CA TRP A 104 -8.61 -19.72 -10.11
C TRP A 104 -10.05 -20.05 -10.52
N ASN A 105 -10.50 -19.51 -11.64
CA ASN A 105 -11.86 -19.67 -12.14
C ASN A 105 -12.01 -20.79 -13.21
N GLY A 106 -11.00 -21.63 -13.38
CA GLY A 106 -10.91 -22.65 -14.44
C GLY A 106 -10.27 -22.16 -15.74
N LYS A 107 -9.94 -20.85 -15.86
CA LYS A 107 -9.33 -20.26 -17.08
C LYS A 107 -8.13 -19.36 -16.77
N ALA A 108 -8.22 -18.58 -15.70
CA ALA A 108 -7.19 -17.61 -15.33
C ALA A 108 -7.09 -17.45 -13.81
N ILE A 109 -5.86 -17.13 -13.33
CA ILE A 109 -5.60 -16.74 -11.95
C ILE A 109 -5.91 -15.25 -11.83
N THR A 110 -6.72 -14.88 -10.85
CA THR A 110 -6.97 -13.49 -10.47
C THR A 110 -6.54 -13.26 -9.03
N VAL A 111 -5.78 -12.20 -8.78
CA VAL A 111 -5.48 -11.75 -7.41
C VAL A 111 -6.66 -10.90 -6.94
N VAL A 112 -7.42 -11.43 -5.99
CA VAL A 112 -8.66 -10.82 -5.47
C VAL A 112 -8.34 -9.74 -4.45
N ASP A 113 -7.39 -9.99 -3.54
CA ASP A 113 -6.86 -9.02 -2.56
C ASP A 113 -5.37 -9.27 -2.34
N LYS A 114 -4.64 -8.21 -2.01
CA LYS A 114 -3.21 -8.27 -1.69
C LYS A 114 -2.91 -7.29 -0.57
N ARG A 115 -2.30 -7.79 0.52
CA ARG A 115 -1.93 -7.01 1.69
C ARG A 115 -0.46 -7.22 2.01
N GLN A 116 0.15 -6.18 2.56
CA GLN A 116 1.55 -6.24 3.00
C GLN A 116 1.66 -5.59 4.37
N ALA A 117 2.54 -6.11 5.22
CA ALA A 117 2.84 -5.51 6.51
C ALA A 117 4.34 -5.60 6.82
N LEU A 118 4.88 -4.56 7.47
CA LEU A 118 6.26 -4.57 7.91
C LEU A 118 6.40 -5.45 9.16
N ARG A 119 7.34 -6.38 9.13
CA ARG A 119 7.70 -7.23 10.27
C ARG A 119 8.68 -6.47 11.17
N ARG A 120 8.15 -5.60 12.02
CA ARG A 120 8.91 -4.85 13.04
C ARG A 120 8.62 -5.45 14.42
N GLY A 121 9.65 -5.56 15.26
CA GLY A 121 9.47 -6.00 16.65
C GLY A 121 10.01 -7.40 16.95
N PRO A 122 9.46 -8.10 17.95
CA PRO A 122 9.94 -9.40 18.41
C PRO A 122 9.96 -10.45 17.29
N ARG A 123 10.95 -11.35 17.33
CA ARG A 123 11.12 -12.41 16.31
C ARG A 123 10.15 -13.59 16.47
N VAL A 124 8.97 -13.37 17.07
CA VAL A 124 7.98 -14.43 17.34
C VAL A 124 7.63 -15.23 16.09
N GLY A 125 7.25 -14.54 15.01
CA GLY A 125 6.94 -15.22 13.76
C GLY A 125 8.11 -16.03 13.19
N SER A 126 9.35 -15.61 13.41
CA SER A 126 10.53 -16.37 12.95
C SER A 126 10.74 -17.66 13.77
N PHE A 127 10.53 -17.61 15.09
CA PHE A 127 10.58 -18.81 15.94
C PHE A 127 9.46 -19.80 15.64
N LEU A 128 8.25 -19.32 15.37
CA LEU A 128 7.13 -20.17 14.96
C LEU A 128 7.40 -20.85 13.62
N LEU A 129 7.97 -20.12 12.65
CA LEU A 129 8.37 -20.70 11.37
C LEU A 129 9.49 -21.72 11.50
N GLN A 130 10.44 -21.47 12.38
CA GLN A 130 11.52 -22.44 12.68
C GLN A 130 10.93 -23.71 13.30
N ALA A 131 10.04 -23.58 14.30
CA ALA A 131 9.38 -24.72 14.92
C ALA A 131 8.53 -25.52 13.89
N LEU A 132 7.82 -24.82 12.99
CA LEU A 132 7.07 -25.49 11.92
C LEU A 132 8.00 -26.20 10.93
N ASN A 133 9.16 -25.63 10.64
CA ASN A 133 10.16 -26.27 9.78
C ASN A 133 10.74 -27.56 10.38
N GLU A 134 10.95 -27.59 11.71
CA GLU A 134 11.41 -28.81 12.39
C GLU A 134 10.36 -29.94 12.31
N LEU A 135 9.06 -29.61 12.35
CA LEU A 135 7.97 -30.59 12.22
C LEU A 135 7.90 -31.26 10.84
N ARG A 136 8.64 -30.79 9.83
CA ARG A 136 8.78 -31.52 8.54
C ARG A 136 9.34 -32.94 8.73
N MET A 137 10.19 -33.11 9.74
CA MET A 137 10.75 -34.43 10.09
C MET A 137 9.77 -35.33 10.86
N GLN A 138 8.66 -34.75 11.34
CA GLN A 138 7.63 -35.42 12.13
C GLN A 138 6.22 -35.03 11.64
N PRO A 139 5.86 -35.32 10.38
CA PRO A 139 4.63 -34.82 9.75
C PRO A 139 3.34 -35.44 10.37
N GLN A 140 3.45 -36.44 11.23
CA GLN A 140 2.38 -37.04 11.99
C GLN A 140 1.90 -36.17 13.16
N GLU A 141 2.72 -35.21 13.63
CA GLU A 141 2.37 -34.29 14.72
C GLU A 141 1.42 -33.17 14.28
N GLN A 142 0.29 -33.56 13.70
CA GLN A 142 -0.67 -32.64 13.09
C GLN A 142 -1.26 -31.62 14.06
N GLN A 143 -1.48 -32.01 15.34
CA GLN A 143 -2.05 -31.10 16.34
C GLN A 143 -1.08 -29.95 16.65
N THR A 144 0.20 -30.27 16.84
CA THR A 144 1.26 -29.29 17.07
C THR A 144 1.42 -28.37 15.85
N ALA A 145 1.46 -28.95 14.65
CA ALA A 145 1.57 -28.19 13.40
C ALA A 145 0.40 -27.19 13.23
N ARG A 146 -0.84 -27.62 13.44
CA ARG A 146 -2.03 -26.75 13.39
C ARG A 146 -1.94 -25.61 14.42
N SER A 147 -1.52 -25.91 15.64
CA SER A 147 -1.39 -24.88 16.70
C SER A 147 -0.37 -23.80 16.33
N ILE A 148 0.74 -24.18 15.70
CA ILE A 148 1.76 -23.25 15.21
C ILE A 148 1.20 -22.42 14.04
N VAL A 149 0.47 -23.05 13.11
CA VAL A 149 -0.17 -22.33 11.99
C VAL A 149 -1.19 -21.31 12.51
N VAL A 150 -2.04 -21.67 13.47
CA VAL A 150 -2.98 -20.73 14.12
C VAL A 150 -2.24 -19.57 14.75
N SER A 151 -1.12 -19.83 15.44
CA SER A 151 -0.28 -18.77 16.04
C SER A 151 0.34 -17.86 14.98
N LEU A 152 0.77 -18.41 13.83
CA LEU A 152 1.27 -17.64 12.69
C LEU A 152 0.17 -16.79 12.05
N LEU A 153 -1.05 -17.32 11.91
CA LEU A 153 -2.21 -16.57 11.41
C LEU A 153 -2.57 -15.41 12.34
N SER A 154 -2.63 -15.66 13.66
CA SER A 154 -2.89 -14.61 14.66
C SER A 154 -1.82 -13.51 14.58
N HIS A 155 -0.54 -13.90 14.55
CA HIS A 155 0.57 -12.92 14.39
C HIS A 155 0.48 -12.12 13.09
N SER A 156 0.10 -12.77 11.99
CA SER A 156 -0.09 -12.12 10.69
C SER A 156 -1.25 -11.13 10.71
N HIS A 157 -2.38 -11.51 11.33
CA HIS A 157 -3.55 -10.65 11.52
C HIS A 157 -3.20 -9.38 12.32
N ASP A 158 -2.46 -9.53 13.43
CA ASP A 158 -2.03 -8.40 14.26
C ASP A 158 -1.09 -7.45 13.52
N LEU A 159 -0.16 -7.98 12.72
CA LEU A 159 0.73 -7.17 11.89
C LEU A 159 -0.06 -6.37 10.83
N LEU A 160 -0.98 -7.01 10.13
CA LEU A 160 -1.83 -6.35 9.12
C LEU A 160 -2.74 -5.29 9.74
N GLY A 161 -3.36 -5.59 10.89
CA GLY A 161 -4.22 -4.66 11.64
C GLY A 161 -3.46 -3.45 12.16
N SER A 162 -2.27 -3.64 12.72
CA SER A 162 -1.39 -2.56 13.19
C SER A 162 -0.96 -1.64 12.07
N GLN A 163 -0.68 -2.18 10.89
CA GLN A 163 -0.30 -1.37 9.73
C GLN A 163 -1.48 -0.58 9.17
N ALA A 164 -2.66 -1.16 9.10
CA ALA A 164 -3.88 -0.47 8.67
C ALA A 164 -4.19 0.72 9.58
N GLN A 165 -4.10 0.55 10.91
CA GLN A 165 -4.29 1.63 11.88
C GLN A 165 -3.22 2.73 11.73
N THR A 166 -1.96 2.38 11.57
CA THR A 166 -0.86 3.36 11.40
C THR A 166 -1.00 4.12 10.08
N SER A 167 -1.40 3.44 9.00
CA SER A 167 -1.65 4.06 7.70
C SER A 167 -2.83 5.03 7.78
N SER A 168 -3.93 4.62 8.40
CA SER A 168 -5.12 5.47 8.60
C SER A 168 -4.81 6.72 9.44
N ARG A 169 -4.06 6.58 10.55
CA ARG A 169 -3.63 7.71 11.37
C ARG A 169 -2.69 8.67 10.63
N SER A 170 -1.74 8.14 9.87
CA SER A 170 -0.82 8.94 9.06
C SER A 170 -1.59 9.71 7.97
N GLN A 171 -2.57 9.07 7.34
CA GLN A 171 -3.40 9.69 6.32
C GLN A 171 -4.28 10.80 6.93
N ALA A 172 -4.94 10.55 8.04
CA ALA A 172 -5.76 11.56 8.74
C ALA A 172 -4.92 12.77 9.18
N LEU A 173 -3.71 12.53 9.70
CA LEU A 173 -2.79 13.60 10.08
C LEU A 173 -2.31 14.40 8.86
N PHE A 174 -1.99 13.74 7.76
CA PHE A 174 -1.62 14.37 6.50
C PHE A 174 -2.73 15.28 5.96
N GLU A 175 -3.98 14.81 5.96
CA GLU A 175 -5.13 15.61 5.51
C GLU A 175 -5.39 16.81 6.42
N ALA A 176 -5.25 16.66 7.75
CA ALA A 176 -5.36 17.77 8.69
C ALA A 176 -4.28 18.84 8.46
N ILE A 177 -3.03 18.43 8.16
CA ILE A 177 -1.94 19.36 7.83
C ILE A 177 -2.20 20.04 6.49
N ARG A 178 -2.65 19.32 5.48
CA ARG A 178 -3.04 19.91 4.19
C ARG A 178 -4.10 20.98 4.37
N GLN A 179 -5.18 20.66 5.07
CA GLN A 179 -6.26 21.61 5.33
C GLN A 179 -5.75 22.87 6.08
N TYR A 180 -4.87 22.71 7.05
CA TYR A 180 -4.23 23.83 7.72
C TYR A 180 -3.43 24.70 6.75
N MET A 181 -2.61 24.08 5.88
CA MET A 181 -1.84 24.80 4.88
C MET A 181 -2.73 25.52 3.85
N ASP A 182 -3.84 24.88 3.44
CA ASP A 182 -4.82 25.48 2.51
C ASP A 182 -5.52 26.71 3.10
N ILE A 183 -5.67 26.76 4.42
CA ILE A 183 -6.25 27.92 5.12
C ILE A 183 -5.20 29.03 5.34
N HIS A 184 -3.98 28.65 5.71
CA HIS A 184 -2.94 29.57 6.15
C HIS A 184 -1.85 29.84 5.09
N TYR A 185 -2.09 29.48 3.82
CA TYR A 185 -1.08 29.56 2.75
C TYR A 185 -0.43 30.95 2.59
N ALA A 186 -1.17 32.04 2.88
CA ALA A 186 -0.71 33.42 2.79
C ALA A 186 0.26 33.82 3.90
N GLU A 187 0.26 33.08 5.01
CA GLU A 187 1.16 33.32 6.14
C GLU A 187 2.59 32.84 5.84
N PRO A 188 3.58 33.29 6.62
CA PRO A 188 4.98 32.83 6.45
C PRO A 188 5.18 31.40 6.96
N LEU A 189 4.49 30.43 6.29
CA LEU A 189 4.61 29.03 6.62
C LEU A 189 5.99 28.50 6.26
N SER A 190 6.59 27.77 7.20
CA SER A 190 7.79 26.96 6.99
C SER A 190 7.52 25.54 7.45
N ARG A 191 8.39 24.61 7.03
CA ARG A 191 8.34 23.22 7.51
C ARG A 191 8.43 23.15 9.04
N GLU A 192 9.26 24.02 9.62
CA GLU A 192 9.47 24.12 11.07
C GLU A 192 8.22 24.65 11.79
N SER A 193 7.60 25.73 11.29
CA SER A 193 6.40 26.32 11.89
C SER A 193 5.19 25.37 11.83
N VAL A 194 4.99 24.69 10.71
CA VAL A 194 3.89 23.73 10.56
C VAL A 194 4.16 22.48 11.41
N ALA A 195 5.38 21.97 11.44
CA ALA A 195 5.71 20.85 12.32
C ALA A 195 5.45 21.19 13.79
N GLN A 196 5.81 22.40 14.25
CA GLN A 196 5.54 22.87 15.59
C GLN A 196 4.04 22.97 15.89
N ALA A 197 3.23 23.48 14.96
CA ALA A 197 1.78 23.59 15.11
C ALA A 197 1.10 22.23 15.33
N PHE A 198 1.66 21.16 14.78
CA PHE A 198 1.15 19.78 14.92
C PHE A 198 1.94 18.92 15.91
N TYR A 199 2.84 19.50 16.70
CA TYR A 199 3.70 18.79 17.65
C TYR A 199 4.54 17.67 17.00
N LEU A 200 5.04 17.92 15.80
CA LEU A 200 5.84 16.98 15.02
C LEU A 200 7.30 17.47 14.89
N SER A 201 8.20 16.55 14.57
CA SER A 201 9.50 16.95 14.07
C SER A 201 9.43 17.35 12.59
N PRO A 202 10.25 18.32 12.12
CA PRO A 202 10.31 18.69 10.71
C PRO A 202 10.63 17.51 9.77
N ASN A 203 11.47 16.57 10.24
CA ASN A 203 11.81 15.36 9.49
C ASN A 203 10.61 14.41 9.34
N TYR A 204 9.82 14.24 10.40
CA TYR A 204 8.61 13.44 10.34
C TYR A 204 7.58 14.06 9.39
N LEU A 205 7.40 15.39 9.42
CA LEU A 205 6.53 16.10 8.48
C LEU A 205 6.96 15.87 7.03
N SER A 206 8.24 15.98 6.71
CA SER A 206 8.76 15.69 5.38
C SER A 206 8.48 14.26 4.94
N HIS A 207 8.73 13.28 5.83
CA HIS A 207 8.44 11.88 5.57
C HIS A 207 6.93 11.62 5.37
N LEU A 208 6.08 12.33 6.13
CA LEU A 208 4.61 12.22 6.00
C LEU A 208 4.13 12.66 4.61
N PHE A 209 4.66 13.79 4.09
CA PHE A 209 4.36 14.27 2.74
C PHE A 209 4.86 13.31 1.65
N GLN A 210 6.05 12.71 1.82
CA GLN A 210 6.57 11.71 0.89
C GLN A 210 5.75 10.40 0.90
N LYS A 211 5.24 10.01 2.08
CA LYS A 211 4.49 8.75 2.24
C LYS A 211 3.03 8.85 1.79
N CYS A 212 2.35 9.95 2.12
CA CYS A 212 0.91 10.10 1.96
C CYS A 212 0.51 11.02 0.82
N GLY A 213 1.41 11.92 0.36
CA GLY A 213 1.13 12.91 -0.66
C GLY A 213 1.80 12.62 -2.00
N PRO A 214 1.28 13.21 -3.09
CA PRO A 214 1.89 13.11 -4.42
C PRO A 214 3.13 14.01 -4.57
N MET A 215 3.37 14.94 -3.63
CA MET A 215 4.44 15.94 -3.69
C MET A 215 4.96 16.29 -2.29
N GLY A 216 6.18 16.84 -2.21
CA GLY A 216 6.81 17.26 -0.96
C GLY A 216 6.17 18.52 -0.34
N PHE A 217 6.45 18.79 0.93
CA PHE A 217 5.88 19.92 1.69
C PHE A 217 6.05 21.30 0.98
N ASN A 218 7.27 21.63 0.58
CA ASN A 218 7.51 22.93 -0.08
C ASN A 218 6.87 23.01 -1.47
N GLU A 219 6.81 21.90 -2.16
CA GLU A 219 6.18 21.80 -3.47
C GLU A 219 4.66 22.00 -3.34
N TYR A 220 4.05 21.38 -2.33
CA TYR A 220 2.63 21.57 -2.01
C TYR A 220 2.31 23.02 -1.62
N LEU A 221 3.11 23.64 -0.74
CA LEU A 221 2.92 25.05 -0.37
C LEU A 221 3.01 25.98 -1.58
N ASN A 222 4.00 25.77 -2.44
CA ASN A 222 4.12 26.55 -3.67
C ASN A 222 2.95 26.32 -4.62
N HIS A 223 2.46 25.09 -4.73
CA HIS A 223 1.31 24.74 -5.57
C HIS A 223 0.05 25.52 -5.14
N ILE A 224 -0.34 25.46 -3.86
CA ILE A 224 -1.53 26.18 -3.38
C ILE A 224 -1.40 27.70 -3.55
N ARG A 225 -0.23 28.27 -3.26
CA ARG A 225 0.04 29.71 -3.47
C ARG A 225 -0.07 30.13 -4.94
N LEU A 226 0.42 29.31 -5.86
CA LEU A 226 0.30 29.58 -7.30
C LEU A 226 -1.13 29.46 -7.80
N GLU A 227 -1.92 28.51 -7.29
CA GLU A 227 -3.34 28.40 -7.64
C GLU A 227 -4.13 29.65 -7.18
N GLN A 228 -3.86 30.15 -5.97
CA GLN A 228 -4.46 31.39 -5.49
C GLN A 228 -4.04 32.59 -6.33
N ALA A 229 -2.75 32.65 -6.72
CA ALA A 229 -2.26 33.73 -7.60
C ALA A 229 -2.93 33.68 -8.98
N ARG A 230 -3.20 32.51 -9.54
CA ARG A 230 -3.97 32.36 -10.80
C ARG A 230 -5.38 32.94 -10.68
N MET A 231 -6.06 32.71 -9.56
CA MET A 231 -7.39 33.28 -9.31
C MET A 231 -7.34 34.81 -9.20
N LEU A 232 -6.39 35.36 -8.44
CA LEU A 232 -6.23 36.81 -8.30
C LEU A 232 -5.84 37.48 -9.62
N LEU A 233 -5.00 36.86 -10.44
CA LEU A 233 -4.63 37.39 -11.77
C LEU A 233 -5.81 37.47 -12.73
N LYS A 234 -6.79 36.58 -12.60
CA LYS A 234 -8.02 36.55 -13.42
C LYS A 234 -9.07 37.56 -12.94
N GLY A 235 -9.24 37.67 -11.61
CA GLY A 235 -10.36 38.40 -11.02
C GLY A 235 -10.06 39.82 -10.58
N HIS A 236 -8.79 40.23 -10.44
CA HIS A 236 -8.41 41.50 -9.84
C HIS A 236 -7.37 42.25 -10.62
N ASN A 237 -7.47 43.58 -10.61
CA ASN A 237 -6.53 44.48 -11.28
C ASN A 237 -5.35 44.89 -10.36
N MET A 238 -4.97 43.99 -9.42
CA MET A 238 -3.83 44.20 -8.52
C MET A 238 -2.50 44.13 -9.26
N LYS A 239 -1.48 44.86 -8.77
CA LYS A 239 -0.13 44.71 -9.29
C LYS A 239 0.41 43.31 -9.05
N VAL A 240 1.19 42.76 -9.96
CA VAL A 240 1.77 41.42 -9.86
C VAL A 240 2.56 41.24 -8.54
N LYS A 241 3.27 42.30 -8.12
CA LYS A 241 4.00 42.32 -6.84
C LYS A 241 3.07 42.14 -5.63
N ASP A 242 1.93 42.82 -5.64
CA ASP A 242 0.95 42.77 -4.53
C ASP A 242 0.26 41.41 -4.48
N ILE A 243 -0.02 40.80 -5.65
CA ILE A 243 -0.53 39.41 -5.73
C ILE A 243 0.49 38.44 -5.16
N ALA A 244 1.78 38.58 -5.46
CA ALA A 244 2.82 37.72 -4.89
C ALA A 244 2.78 37.72 -3.34
N TYR A 245 2.73 38.91 -2.74
CA TYR A 245 2.67 39.06 -1.29
C TYR A 245 1.35 38.58 -0.70
N ALA A 246 0.21 38.88 -1.35
CA ALA A 246 -1.10 38.38 -0.91
C ALA A 246 -1.19 36.83 -0.93
N CYS A 247 -0.41 36.18 -1.80
CA CYS A 247 -0.30 34.72 -1.83
C CYS A 247 0.79 34.15 -0.90
N GLY A 248 1.44 34.98 -0.08
CA GLY A 248 2.44 34.54 0.90
C GLY A 248 3.87 34.36 0.35
N PHE A 249 4.17 34.84 -0.86
CA PHE A 249 5.55 34.86 -1.35
C PHE A 249 6.31 36.06 -0.76
N ALA A 250 7.44 35.81 -0.12
CA ALA A 250 8.29 36.85 0.44
C ALA A 250 9.05 37.66 -0.65
N ASP A 251 9.28 37.04 -1.81
CA ASP A 251 9.98 37.66 -2.95
C ASP A 251 9.16 37.53 -4.24
N SER A 252 8.79 38.66 -4.79
CA SER A 252 8.03 38.75 -6.06
C SER A 252 8.81 38.24 -7.27
N ASN A 253 10.16 38.34 -7.27
CA ASN A 253 10.98 37.81 -8.35
C ASN A 253 11.01 36.27 -8.32
N TYR A 254 11.11 35.70 -7.12
CA TYR A 254 10.98 34.23 -6.94
C TYR A 254 9.61 33.77 -7.43
N PHE A 255 8.53 34.46 -7.02
CA PHE A 255 7.17 34.15 -7.49
C PHE A 255 7.11 34.16 -9.03
N CYS A 256 7.59 35.23 -9.69
CA CYS A 256 7.53 35.35 -11.16
C CYS A 256 8.28 34.21 -11.87
N ARG A 257 9.44 33.79 -11.35
CA ARG A 257 10.22 32.68 -11.91
C ARG A 257 9.47 31.34 -11.72
N LEU A 258 8.93 31.12 -10.52
CA LEU A 258 8.20 29.89 -10.22
C LEU A 258 6.90 29.81 -11.02
N PHE A 259 6.14 30.90 -11.11
CA PHE A 259 4.91 30.99 -11.90
C PHE A 259 5.19 30.70 -13.37
N ARG A 260 6.24 31.28 -13.95
CA ARG A 260 6.64 31.04 -15.36
C ARG A 260 7.06 29.58 -15.57
N LYS A 261 7.80 29.00 -14.62
CA LYS A 261 8.19 27.58 -14.69
C LYS A 261 6.97 26.64 -14.72
N THR A 262 5.91 27.00 -13.97
CA THR A 262 4.72 26.12 -13.82
C THR A 262 3.67 26.35 -14.91
N THR A 263 3.58 27.58 -15.47
CA THR A 263 2.53 27.96 -16.42
C THR A 263 3.07 28.27 -17.82
N GLU A 264 4.40 28.18 -18.01
CA GLU A 264 5.14 28.53 -19.23
C GLU A 264 5.02 30.01 -19.63
N ARG A 265 4.37 30.83 -18.79
CA ARG A 265 4.10 32.27 -19.03
C ARG A 265 4.39 33.10 -17.79
N SER A 266 4.76 34.37 -18.00
CA SER A 266 4.85 35.30 -16.88
C SER A 266 3.44 35.61 -16.32
N PRO A 267 3.31 36.05 -15.05
CA PRO A 267 2.03 36.46 -14.48
C PRO A 267 1.30 37.54 -15.30
N SER A 268 2.04 38.51 -15.86
CA SER A 268 1.49 39.58 -16.70
C SER A 268 0.96 39.06 -18.05
N GLU A 269 1.66 38.13 -18.68
CA GLU A 269 1.22 37.48 -19.92
C GLU A 269 -0.01 36.61 -19.68
N TYR A 270 -0.02 35.86 -18.57
CA TYR A 270 -1.15 35.03 -18.15
C TYR A 270 -2.44 35.86 -17.95
N ARG A 271 -2.31 37.02 -17.26
CA ARG A 271 -3.43 37.95 -17.06
C ARG A 271 -3.95 38.49 -18.40
N ARG A 272 -3.04 39.00 -19.29
CA ARG A 272 -3.40 39.61 -20.59
C ARG A 272 -4.17 38.62 -21.44
N GLN A 273 -3.71 37.39 -21.51
CA GLN A 273 -4.38 36.35 -22.30
C GLN A 273 -5.78 36.05 -21.76
N TYR A 274 -5.96 35.95 -20.45
CA TYR A 274 -7.25 35.71 -19.86
C TYR A 274 -8.25 36.83 -20.19
N HIS A 275 -7.84 38.08 -20.10
CA HIS A 275 -8.70 39.21 -20.41
C HIS A 275 -9.00 39.35 -21.92
N SER A 276 -8.06 39.03 -22.83
CA SER A 276 -8.38 39.00 -24.28
C SER A 276 -9.39 37.92 -24.65
N GLN A 277 -9.31 36.72 -24.03
CA GLN A 277 -10.30 35.66 -24.25
C GLN A 277 -11.69 36.02 -23.75
N LEU A 278 -11.82 36.82 -22.70
CA LEU A 278 -13.12 37.31 -22.22
C LEU A 278 -13.72 38.35 -23.15
N THR A 279 -12.92 39.24 -23.75
CA THR A 279 -13.35 40.27 -24.72
C THR A 279 -13.79 39.64 -26.06
N GLU A 280 -13.10 38.62 -26.52
CA GLU A 280 -13.49 37.88 -27.74
C GLU A 280 -14.83 37.10 -27.54
N LYS A 281 -15.06 36.53 -26.35
CA LYS A 281 -16.35 35.83 -26.03
C LYS A 281 -17.51 36.81 -25.80
N ALA A 282 -17.25 38.07 -25.46
CA ALA A 282 -18.25 39.09 -25.21
C ALA A 282 -18.62 39.92 -26.47
N SER A 283 -17.94 39.71 -27.60
CA SER A 283 -18.30 40.34 -28.86
C SER A 283 -19.45 39.59 -29.52
N PRO A 284 -20.64 40.18 -29.70
CA PRO A 284 -21.75 39.51 -30.37
C PRO A 284 -21.37 39.25 -31.82
N VAL A 285 -21.64 38.07 -32.33
CA VAL A 285 -21.57 37.70 -33.73
C VAL A 285 -22.40 38.74 -34.51
N LYS A 286 -21.71 39.65 -35.25
CA LYS A 286 -22.35 40.49 -36.24
C LYS A 286 -22.77 39.57 -37.40
N ASN A 287 -24.07 39.31 -37.51
CA ASN A 287 -24.69 38.79 -38.71
C ASN A 287 -24.63 39.85 -39.79
#